data_01c27cb70cd2c721dba304878b919c1c
#
_entry.id   01c27cb70cd2c721dba304878b919c1c
#
_cell.length_a   1.000
_cell.length_b   1.000
_cell.length_c   1.000
_cell.angle_alpha   90.00
_cell.angle_beta   90.00
_cell.angle_gamma   90.00
#
_symmetry.space_group_name_H-M   'P 1'
#
loop_
_entity.id
_entity.type
_entity.pdbx_description
1 polymer ?
#
loop_
_entity_poly.entity_id
_entity_poly.type
_entity_poly.pdbx_seq_one_letter_code
_entity_poly.pdbx_strand_id
1 'polypeptide(L)'
;MYDFLVVGAGLFGSVFAHEMTKKGCKCLVIDKRSHIGGNIYTEEYKGINVHKYGAHIFHTSNKKVWEYINQFAEFNRYTNSPVARYRDE
;
A
#
# COMPACT_ATOMS: atom_id res chain seq x y z
N MET A 1 -0.27 8.17 -26.41
CA MET A 1 0.54 9.09 -25.58
C MET A 1 0.01 9.08 -24.16
N TYR A 2 0.91 9.10 -23.18
CA TYR A 2 0.53 9.15 -21.77
C TYR A 2 0.43 10.59 -21.30
N ASP A 3 -0.52 10.87 -20.42
CA ASP A 3 -0.69 12.19 -19.82
C ASP A 3 0.21 12.38 -18.60
N PHE A 4 0.46 11.29 -17.85
CA PHE A 4 1.32 11.31 -16.66
C PHE A 4 2.28 10.15 -16.64
N LEU A 5 3.49 10.42 -16.20
CA LEU A 5 4.46 9.42 -15.80
C LEU A 5 4.51 9.40 -14.26
N VAL A 6 4.10 8.28 -13.68
CA VAL A 6 4.10 8.11 -12.23
C VAL A 6 5.30 7.26 -11.85
N VAL A 7 6.23 7.85 -11.14
CA VAL A 7 7.43 7.15 -10.67
C VAL A 7 7.19 6.64 -9.25
N GLY A 8 7.11 5.34 -9.13
CA GLY A 8 6.81 4.68 -7.87
C GLY A 8 5.39 4.10 -7.84
N ALA A 9 5.30 2.79 -7.64
CA ALA A 9 4.02 2.05 -7.58
C ALA A 9 3.61 1.75 -6.13
N GLY A 10 3.99 2.62 -5.20
CA GLY A 10 3.54 2.57 -3.83
C GLY A 10 2.13 3.14 -3.68
N LEU A 11 1.69 3.33 -2.46
CA LEU A 11 0.32 3.77 -2.20
C LEU A 11 0.02 5.13 -2.83
N PHE A 12 0.91 6.10 -2.68
CA PHE A 12 0.71 7.44 -3.24
C PHE A 12 0.58 7.41 -4.76
N GLY A 13 1.54 6.78 -5.44
CA GLY A 13 1.53 6.73 -6.90
C GLY A 13 0.34 5.95 -7.45
N SER A 14 -0.04 4.87 -6.78
CA SER A 14 -1.18 4.05 -7.18
C SER A 14 -2.50 4.82 -7.03
N VAL A 15 -2.69 5.55 -5.95
CA VAL A 15 -3.89 6.37 -5.74
C VAL A 15 -3.96 7.49 -6.77
N PHE A 16 -2.84 8.17 -7.02
CA PHE A 16 -2.79 9.22 -8.04
C PHE A 16 -3.17 8.68 -9.41
N ALA A 17 -2.57 7.57 -9.82
CA ALA A 17 -2.86 6.96 -11.12
C ALA A 17 -4.31 6.52 -11.24
N HIS A 18 -4.87 5.93 -10.17
CA HIS A 18 -6.27 5.53 -10.14
C HIS A 18 -7.21 6.72 -10.32
N GLU A 19 -6.99 7.80 -9.58
CA GLU A 19 -7.84 8.98 -9.65
C GLU A 19 -7.73 9.69 -11.00
N MET A 20 -6.53 9.77 -11.56
CA MET A 20 -6.35 10.37 -12.88
C MET A 20 -6.96 9.52 -13.99
N THR A 21 -6.88 8.21 -13.89
CA THR A 21 -7.52 7.30 -14.85
C THR A 21 -9.03 7.45 -14.83
N LYS A 22 -9.63 7.63 -13.66
CA LYS A 22 -11.07 7.92 -13.54
C LYS A 22 -11.46 9.22 -14.24
N LYS A 23 -10.55 10.16 -14.36
CA LYS A 23 -10.77 11.42 -15.07
C LYS A 23 -10.47 11.34 -16.56
N GLY A 24 -10.17 10.16 -17.08
CA GLY A 24 -9.89 9.92 -18.48
C GLY A 24 -8.45 10.14 -18.89
N CYS A 25 -7.54 10.32 -17.95
CA CYS A 25 -6.11 10.48 -18.23
C CYS A 25 -5.43 9.12 -18.41
N LYS A 26 -4.39 9.09 -19.21
CA LYS A 26 -3.55 7.90 -19.38
C LYS A 26 -2.30 8.03 -18.54
N CYS A 27 -2.07 7.06 -17.67
CA CYS A 27 -0.93 7.05 -16.77
C CYS A 27 -0.01 5.88 -17.07
N LEU A 28 1.29 6.15 -17.09
CA LEU A 28 2.32 5.11 -17.09
C LEU A 28 2.96 5.11 -15.69
N VAL A 29 2.87 3.98 -15.02
CA VAL A 29 3.45 3.80 -13.69
C VAL A 29 4.70 2.95 -13.81
N ILE A 30 5.81 3.44 -13.31
CA ILE A 30 7.08 2.71 -13.30
C ILE A 30 7.61 2.59 -11.88
N ASP A 31 8.31 1.50 -11.60
CA ASP A 31 8.96 1.27 -10.33
C ASP A 31 10.25 0.51 -10.52
N LYS A 32 11.25 0.81 -9.69
CA LYS A 32 12.52 0.09 -9.70
C LYS A 32 12.44 -1.28 -9.04
N ARG A 33 11.43 -1.50 -8.19
CA ARG A 33 11.20 -2.79 -7.53
C ARG A 33 10.48 -3.75 -8.48
N SER A 34 10.65 -5.04 -8.24
CA SER A 34 10.02 -6.08 -9.05
C SER A 34 8.53 -6.32 -8.72
N HIS A 35 7.96 -5.54 -7.84
CA HIS A 35 6.57 -5.65 -7.40
C HIS A 35 5.95 -4.27 -7.23
N ILE A 36 4.63 -4.21 -7.20
CA ILE A 36 3.87 -3.01 -6.84
C ILE A 36 3.66 -2.96 -5.32
N GLY A 37 3.08 -1.87 -4.84
CA GLY A 37 2.72 -1.71 -3.43
C GLY A 37 3.73 -0.94 -2.59
N GLY A 38 4.95 -0.77 -3.07
CA GLY A 38 5.97 0.00 -2.35
C GLY A 38 6.26 -0.58 -0.96
N ASN A 39 6.33 0.30 0.01
CA ASN A 39 6.68 -0.10 1.38
C ASN A 39 5.58 -0.88 2.10
N ILE A 40 4.35 -0.85 1.59
CA ILE A 40 3.24 -1.61 2.19
C ILE A 40 3.12 -3.01 1.60
N TYR A 41 4.04 -3.38 0.70
CA TYR A 41 4.02 -4.68 0.07
C TYR A 41 4.18 -5.80 1.08
N THR A 42 3.27 -6.76 1.00
CA THR A 42 3.28 -7.98 1.82
C THR A 42 3.35 -9.17 0.88
N GLU A 43 4.22 -10.11 1.17
CA GLU A 43 4.29 -11.35 0.41
C GLU A 43 4.01 -12.55 1.31
N GLU A 44 3.46 -13.60 0.70
CA GLU A 44 3.25 -14.85 1.41
C GLU A 44 4.51 -15.71 1.27
N TYR A 45 5.02 -16.17 2.40
CA TYR A 45 6.16 -17.08 2.44
C TYR A 45 5.82 -18.26 3.34
N LYS A 46 5.72 -19.45 2.77
CA LYS A 46 5.39 -20.70 3.49
C LYS A 46 4.11 -20.57 4.33
N GLY A 47 3.08 -19.92 3.78
CA GLY A 47 1.80 -19.72 4.45
C GLY A 47 1.78 -18.58 5.45
N ILE A 48 2.85 -17.79 5.52
CA ILE A 48 2.95 -16.65 6.42
C ILE A 48 2.98 -15.35 5.61
N ASN A 49 2.18 -14.37 6.03
CA ASN A 49 2.21 -13.05 5.43
C ASN A 49 3.40 -12.25 5.97
N VAL A 50 4.33 -11.90 5.10
CA VAL A 50 5.54 -11.18 5.48
C VAL A 50 5.45 -9.73 5.01
N HIS A 51 5.50 -8.80 5.96
CA HIS A 51 5.63 -7.38 5.67
C HIS A 51 7.09 -7.09 5.34
N LYS A 52 7.40 -7.07 4.05
CA LYS A 52 8.80 -7.08 3.57
C LYS A 52 9.60 -5.85 3.99
N TYR A 53 8.94 -4.70 4.16
CA TYR A 53 9.58 -3.42 4.48
C TYR A 53 9.16 -2.88 5.84
N GLY A 54 8.71 -3.74 6.73
CA GLY A 54 8.22 -3.39 8.04
C GLY A 54 6.70 -3.52 8.13
N ALA A 55 6.20 -3.67 9.34
CA ALA A 55 4.77 -3.85 9.58
C ALA A 55 3.99 -2.60 9.19
N HIS A 56 2.92 -2.79 8.45
CA HIS A 56 2.02 -1.72 8.02
C HIS A 56 0.59 -2.04 8.39
N ILE A 57 0.02 -1.22 9.25
CA ILE A 57 -1.37 -1.32 9.68
C ILE A 57 -2.08 -0.05 9.23
N PHE A 58 -3.17 -0.22 8.48
CA PHE A 58 -3.95 0.94 8.08
C PHE A 58 -4.72 1.47 9.26
N HIS A 59 -4.56 2.76 9.55
CA HIS A 59 -5.24 3.43 10.63
C HIS A 59 -5.65 4.82 10.19
N THR A 60 -6.91 5.17 10.42
CA THR A 60 -7.39 6.52 10.15
C THR A 60 -8.63 6.81 10.99
N SER A 61 -8.79 8.07 11.42
CA SER A 61 -10.02 8.59 11.98
C SER A 61 -10.82 9.40 10.96
N ASN A 62 -10.32 9.54 9.72
CA ASN A 62 -10.98 10.31 8.67
C ASN A 62 -11.97 9.41 7.93
N LYS A 63 -13.26 9.75 8.01
CA LYS A 63 -14.31 8.96 7.39
C LYS A 63 -14.18 8.87 5.87
N LYS A 64 -13.79 9.94 5.19
CA LYS A 64 -13.61 9.93 3.74
C LYS A 64 -12.49 8.99 3.32
N VAL A 65 -11.40 8.98 4.06
CA VAL A 65 -10.28 8.08 3.79
C VAL A 65 -10.69 6.63 4.02
N TRP A 66 -11.40 6.37 5.11
CA TRP A 66 -11.90 5.03 5.42
C TRP A 66 -12.84 4.51 4.33
N GLU A 67 -13.80 5.33 3.91
CA GLU A 67 -14.72 4.97 2.85
C GLU A 67 -14.00 4.74 1.52
N TYR A 68 -13.02 5.58 1.21
CA TYR A 68 -12.23 5.45 -0.01
C TYR A 68 -11.48 4.13 -0.06
N ILE A 69 -10.75 3.79 1.01
CA ILE A 69 -9.91 2.59 1.02
C ILE A 69 -10.74 1.29 1.02
N ASN A 70 -11.95 1.33 1.59
CA ASN A 70 -12.82 0.16 1.61
C ASN A 70 -13.41 -0.18 0.24
N GLN A 71 -13.26 0.67 -0.77
CA GLN A 71 -13.60 0.32 -2.15
C GLN A 71 -12.65 -0.71 -2.74
N PHE A 72 -11.45 -0.85 -2.20
CA PHE A 72 -10.39 -1.68 -2.76
C PHE A 72 -10.10 -2.92 -1.94
N ALA A 73 -10.35 -2.90 -0.65
CA ALA A 73 -10.01 -4.00 0.24
C ALA A 73 -10.96 -4.08 1.42
N GLU A 74 -11.15 -5.29 1.90
CA GLU A 74 -11.83 -5.55 3.16
C GLU A 74 -10.76 -5.67 4.24
N PHE A 75 -10.90 -4.90 5.31
CA PHE A 75 -9.93 -4.89 6.39
C PHE A 75 -10.38 -5.80 7.53
N ASN A 76 -9.48 -6.64 8.01
CA ASN A 76 -9.70 -7.37 9.25
C ASN A 76 -9.43 -6.42 10.43
N ARG A 77 -9.90 -6.77 11.60
CA ARG A 77 -9.70 -5.95 12.81
C ARG A 77 -8.43 -6.35 13.54
N TYR A 78 -7.33 -6.43 12.78
CA TYR A 78 -6.06 -6.85 13.35
C TYR A 78 -5.55 -5.83 14.36
N THR A 79 -5.15 -6.32 15.52
CA THR A 79 -4.50 -5.51 16.54
C THR A 79 -3.01 -5.81 16.52
N ASN A 80 -2.20 -4.77 16.33
CA ASN A 80 -0.76 -4.90 16.29
C ASN A 80 -0.19 -4.62 17.69
N SER A 81 0.49 -5.61 18.25
CA SER A 81 1.14 -5.50 19.54
C SER A 81 2.60 -5.92 19.40
N PRO A 82 3.45 -5.04 18.84
CA PRO A 82 4.84 -5.39 18.64
C PRO A 82 5.60 -5.48 19.97
N VAL A 83 6.53 -6.41 20.00
CA VAL A 83 7.43 -6.58 21.15
C VAL A 83 8.85 -6.28 20.70
N ALA A 84 9.50 -5.36 21.42
CA ALA A 84 10.90 -5.05 21.17
C ALA A 84 11.77 -5.91 22.06
N ARG A 85 12.81 -6.50 21.47
CA ARG A 85 13.82 -7.25 22.20
C ARG A 85 15.12 -6.43 22.23
N TYR A 86 15.62 -6.20 23.42
CA TYR A 86 16.85 -5.43 23.61
C TYR A 86 17.81 -6.23 24.50
N ARG A 87 19.02 -6.49 23.98
CA ARG A 87 20.08 -7.24 24.70
C ARG A 87 19.58 -8.58 25.28
N ASP A 88 18.80 -9.30 24.50
CA ASP A 88 18.24 -10.61 24.89
C ASP A 88 17.35 -10.59 26.14
N GLU A 89 16.78 -9.45 26.46
CA GLU A 89 15.80 -9.31 27.56
C GLU A 89 14.36 -9.56 27.10
#